data_b9e97bbf378290931108ca1213105a31
#
_entry.id   b9e97bbf378290931108ca1213105a31
#
_cell.length_a   1.000
_cell.length_b   1.000
_cell.length_c   1.000
_cell.angle_alpha   90.00
_cell.angle_beta   90.00
_cell.angle_gamma   90.00
#
_symmetry.space_group_name_H-M   'P 1'
#
loop_
_entity.id
_entity.type
_entity.pdbx_description
1 polymer ?
#
loop_
_entity_poly.entity_id
_entity_poly.type
_entity_poly.pdbx_seq_one_letter_code
_entity_poly.pdbx_strand_id
1 'polypeptide(L)'
;GATADCGFQSLSASAERNEKMLYVCYDNEGYMNTGYQRSSTTTKGSRTSTTPIGTVINGKQQQQKYLPLILSMHGLTYCATASVSHMADLVMKVEKGLEASKKGFAYLHVFSPCPTGWAYPADKAIEVARNAVKANVFPLWEMEDGTYKINVANKMPISVEEFVKGIGKFKNLSREDVGSIQKAVDERYELLKRLAGV
;
A
#
# COMPACT_ATOMS: atom_id res chain seq x y z
N GLY A 1 8.35 6.93 -0.41
CA GLY A 1 9.11 7.46 -1.55
C GLY A 1 10.44 6.76 -1.74
N ALA A 2 11.32 6.77 -0.74
CA ALA A 2 12.66 6.20 -0.89
C ALA A 2 12.65 4.74 -1.38
N THR A 3 11.85 3.88 -0.77
CA THR A 3 11.72 2.47 -1.16
C THR A 3 11.13 2.28 -2.56
N ALA A 4 10.07 3.01 -2.87
CA ALA A 4 9.31 2.82 -4.11
C ALA A 4 9.97 3.47 -5.34
N ASP A 5 10.79 4.48 -5.14
CA ASP A 5 11.41 5.32 -6.16
C ASP A 5 12.94 5.18 -6.16
N CYS A 6 13.65 6.02 -5.40
CA CYS A 6 15.12 6.07 -5.41
C CYS A 6 15.81 4.76 -5.00
N GLY A 7 15.28 4.06 -4.00
CA GLY A 7 15.85 2.82 -3.47
C GLY A 7 15.34 1.55 -4.12
N PHE A 8 14.38 1.65 -5.07
CA PHE A 8 13.75 0.46 -5.65
C PHE A 8 14.76 -0.45 -6.37
N GLN A 9 15.73 0.11 -7.05
CA GLN A 9 16.78 -0.65 -7.73
C GLN A 9 17.56 -1.53 -6.75
N SER A 10 18.00 -0.96 -5.62
CA SER A 10 18.74 -1.71 -4.60
C SER A 10 17.88 -2.76 -3.90
N LEU A 11 16.61 -2.42 -3.63
CA LEU A 11 15.64 -3.35 -3.06
C LEU A 11 15.39 -4.55 -3.98
N SER A 12 15.14 -4.31 -5.27
CA SER A 12 14.93 -5.34 -6.27
C SER A 12 16.16 -6.24 -6.42
N ALA A 13 17.37 -5.65 -6.43
CA ALA A 13 18.62 -6.39 -6.52
C ALA A 13 18.87 -7.27 -5.28
N SER A 14 18.58 -6.78 -4.07
CA SER A 14 18.70 -7.58 -2.84
C SER A 14 17.68 -8.71 -2.78
N ALA A 15 16.48 -8.46 -3.27
CA ALA A 15 15.43 -9.48 -3.39
C ALA A 15 15.81 -10.58 -4.38
N GLU A 16 16.34 -10.20 -5.56
CA GLU A 16 16.82 -11.14 -6.58
C GLU A 16 17.96 -12.03 -6.08
N ARG A 17 18.91 -11.47 -5.31
CA ARG A 17 20.00 -12.23 -4.69
C ARG A 17 19.58 -13.06 -3.48
N ASN A 18 18.31 -12.96 -3.07
CA ASN A 18 17.76 -13.64 -1.89
C ASN A 18 18.56 -13.38 -0.61
N GLU A 19 18.97 -12.12 -0.39
CA GLU A 19 19.74 -11.70 0.79
C GLU A 19 18.96 -12.03 2.08
N LYS A 20 19.65 -12.62 3.08
CA LYS A 20 19.02 -13.00 4.35
C LYS A 20 18.70 -11.78 5.20
N MET A 21 17.53 -11.19 4.97
CA MET A 21 17.04 -10.03 5.72
C MET A 21 15.51 -9.91 5.69
N LEU A 22 14.95 -9.27 6.71
CA LEU A 22 13.59 -8.74 6.68
C LEU A 22 13.66 -7.25 6.30
N TYR A 23 13.15 -6.91 5.12
CA TYR A 23 12.98 -5.52 4.72
C TYR A 23 11.58 -5.03 5.07
N VAL A 24 11.47 -4.05 5.93
CA VAL A 24 10.20 -3.43 6.31
C VAL A 24 10.04 -2.10 5.59
N CYS A 25 9.07 -2.01 4.69
CA CYS A 25 8.66 -0.77 4.05
C CYS A 25 7.55 -0.11 4.85
N TYR A 26 7.87 0.98 5.54
CA TYR A 26 6.89 1.87 6.14
C TYR A 26 6.33 2.81 5.07
N ASP A 27 5.07 2.59 4.66
CA ASP A 27 4.46 3.35 3.56
C ASP A 27 3.37 4.30 4.05
N ASN A 28 3.64 5.59 3.91
CA ASN A 28 2.70 6.69 4.11
C ASN A 28 2.26 7.35 2.79
N GLU A 29 2.56 6.72 1.66
CA GLU A 29 2.24 7.13 0.30
C GLU A 29 2.86 8.48 -0.14
N GLY A 30 4.08 8.79 0.30
CA GLY A 30 4.75 10.01 -0.16
C GLY A 30 6.12 10.22 0.43
N TYR A 31 6.80 11.28 0.00
CA TYR A 31 7.97 11.85 0.66
C TYR A 31 7.45 12.86 1.72
N MET A 32 7.07 12.36 2.90
CA MET A 32 6.35 13.16 3.89
C MET A 32 7.22 14.22 4.55
N ASN A 33 8.43 13.83 4.97
CA ASN A 33 9.29 14.65 5.82
C ASN A 33 9.75 15.94 5.13
N THR A 34 9.88 15.92 3.82
CA THR A 34 10.32 17.07 3.00
C THR A 34 9.15 17.92 2.49
N GLY A 35 7.93 17.68 2.92
CA GLY A 35 6.74 18.47 2.56
C GLY A 35 5.74 17.74 1.64
N TYR A 36 5.66 16.43 1.74
CA TYR A 36 4.71 15.59 1.01
C TYR A 36 4.81 15.70 -0.51
N GLN A 37 5.97 15.37 -1.06
CA GLN A 37 6.11 15.18 -2.51
C GLN A 37 5.52 13.83 -2.93
N ARG A 38 5.14 13.76 -4.19
CA ARG A 38 4.60 12.56 -4.83
C ARG A 38 5.63 11.43 -4.81
N SER A 39 5.20 10.23 -4.39
CA SER A 39 5.88 8.96 -4.59
C SER A 39 5.14 8.12 -5.64
N SER A 40 5.76 7.06 -6.14
CA SER A 40 5.05 6.09 -6.98
C SER A 40 3.99 5.29 -6.21
N THR A 41 4.10 5.16 -4.87
CA THR A 41 3.03 4.57 -4.03
C THR A 41 1.89 5.54 -3.70
N THR A 42 2.01 6.83 -4.01
CA THR A 42 0.91 7.79 -3.82
C THR A 42 -0.30 7.38 -4.65
N THR A 43 -1.47 7.34 -4.04
CA THR A 43 -2.73 7.01 -4.71
C THR A 43 -3.04 8.02 -5.83
N LYS A 44 -3.56 7.54 -6.98
CA LYS A 44 -4.03 8.40 -8.09
C LYS A 44 -5.01 9.45 -7.58
N GLY A 45 -4.97 10.65 -8.13
CA GLY A 45 -5.80 11.78 -7.74
C GLY A 45 -5.37 12.51 -6.46
N SER A 46 -4.39 11.97 -5.71
CA SER A 46 -3.90 12.63 -4.49
C SER A 46 -3.22 13.97 -4.80
N ARG A 47 -3.61 15.00 -4.06
CA ARG A 47 -2.84 16.24 -3.98
C ARG A 47 -1.57 16.01 -3.19
N THR A 48 -0.44 16.46 -3.76
CA THR A 48 0.85 16.56 -3.07
C THR A 48 1.51 17.88 -3.44
N SER A 49 2.64 18.24 -2.84
CA SER A 49 3.37 19.47 -3.21
C SER A 49 3.91 19.45 -4.63
N THR A 50 4.14 18.28 -5.22
CA THR A 50 4.60 18.10 -6.61
C THR A 50 3.50 17.65 -7.58
N THR A 51 2.30 17.40 -7.09
CA THR A 51 1.08 17.16 -7.89
C THR A 51 -0.06 18.04 -7.38
N PRO A 52 0.04 19.36 -7.62
CA PRO A 52 -0.96 20.30 -7.14
C PRO A 52 -2.29 20.13 -7.88
N ILE A 53 -3.34 20.71 -7.31
CA ILE A 53 -4.63 20.83 -7.95
C ILE A 53 -4.66 22.15 -8.73
N GLY A 54 -4.99 22.08 -10.01
CA GLY A 54 -5.09 23.22 -10.90
C GLY A 54 -5.94 22.91 -12.12
N THR A 55 -6.03 23.86 -13.05
CA THR A 55 -6.82 23.73 -14.27
C THR A 55 -6.27 22.71 -15.27
N VAL A 56 -4.96 22.43 -15.22
CA VAL A 56 -4.27 21.53 -16.15
C VAL A 56 -3.92 20.18 -15.48
N ILE A 57 -3.56 20.21 -14.18
CA ILE A 57 -3.19 19.02 -13.41
C ILE A 57 -4.07 18.96 -12.18
N ASN A 58 -4.77 17.85 -12.00
CA ASN A 58 -5.63 17.60 -10.85
C ASN A 58 -5.09 16.43 -10.03
N GLY A 59 -4.07 16.71 -9.20
CA GLY A 59 -3.42 15.68 -8.41
C GLY A 59 -2.55 14.70 -9.22
N LYS A 60 -2.20 13.58 -8.64
CA LYS A 60 -1.39 12.54 -9.29
C LYS A 60 -2.19 11.82 -10.40
N GLN A 61 -1.67 11.79 -11.60
CA GLN A 61 -2.35 11.20 -12.77
C GLN A 61 -2.08 9.68 -12.93
N GLN A 62 -0.90 9.22 -12.51
CA GLN A 62 -0.47 7.83 -12.70
C GLN A 62 -1.07 6.91 -11.63
N GLN A 63 -1.33 5.68 -12.01
CA GLN A 63 -1.70 4.62 -11.06
C GLN A 63 -0.58 4.39 -10.03
N GLN A 64 -0.97 3.83 -8.91
CA GLN A 64 -0.09 3.49 -7.80
C GLN A 64 0.81 2.31 -8.17
N LYS A 65 2.12 2.42 -7.88
CA LYS A 65 3.02 1.28 -7.94
C LYS A 65 2.72 0.33 -6.77
N TYR A 66 2.39 -0.91 -7.06
CA TYR A 66 2.04 -1.88 -6.04
C TYR A 66 3.25 -2.77 -5.70
N LEU A 67 4.16 -2.23 -4.87
CA LEU A 67 5.43 -2.85 -4.51
C LEU A 67 5.32 -4.29 -3.98
N PRO A 68 4.37 -4.64 -3.10
CA PRO A 68 4.31 -5.99 -2.55
C PRO A 68 4.16 -7.06 -3.64
N LEU A 69 3.29 -6.84 -4.64
CA LEU A 69 3.14 -7.78 -5.76
C LEU A 69 4.38 -7.82 -6.65
N ILE A 70 5.01 -6.67 -6.92
CA ILE A 70 6.24 -6.64 -7.73
C ILE A 70 7.34 -7.45 -7.05
N LEU A 71 7.49 -7.30 -5.73
CA LEU A 71 8.52 -8.01 -4.98
C LEU A 71 8.21 -9.49 -4.81
N SER A 72 6.94 -9.88 -4.62
CA SER A 72 6.57 -11.29 -4.52
C SER A 72 6.94 -12.09 -5.78
N MET A 73 7.03 -11.44 -6.95
CA MET A 73 7.46 -12.07 -8.20
C MET A 73 8.98 -12.31 -8.29
N HIS A 74 9.79 -11.86 -7.32
CA HIS A 74 11.21 -12.22 -7.22
C HIS A 74 11.46 -13.59 -6.59
N GLY A 75 10.42 -14.34 -6.25
CA GLY A 75 10.57 -15.65 -5.59
C GLY A 75 11.03 -15.55 -4.14
N LEU A 76 10.55 -14.55 -3.40
CA LEU A 76 10.88 -14.33 -2.01
C LEU A 76 10.42 -15.48 -1.12
N THR A 77 11.14 -15.70 -0.02
CA THR A 77 10.74 -16.63 1.04
C THR A 77 9.45 -16.18 1.72
N TYR A 78 9.28 -14.87 1.91
CA TYR A 78 8.07 -14.30 2.52
C TYR A 78 7.80 -12.89 1.98
N CYS A 79 6.56 -12.59 1.66
CA CYS A 79 6.11 -11.25 1.29
C CYS A 79 4.73 -10.99 1.88
N ALA A 80 4.54 -9.86 2.57
CA ALA A 80 3.24 -9.55 3.17
C ALA A 80 2.94 -8.06 3.18
N THR A 81 1.64 -7.76 3.23
CA THR A 81 1.11 -6.43 3.55
C THR A 81 0.56 -6.43 4.97
N ALA A 82 0.76 -5.34 5.69
CA ALA A 82 0.23 -5.15 7.05
C ALA A 82 -0.24 -3.72 7.25
N SER A 83 -1.05 -3.47 8.26
CA SER A 83 -1.57 -2.14 8.58
C SER A 83 -1.53 -1.88 10.07
N VAL A 84 -1.21 -0.62 10.45
CA VAL A 84 -1.25 -0.16 11.85
C VAL A 84 -2.64 -0.29 12.49
N SER A 85 -3.69 -0.50 11.69
CA SER A 85 -5.06 -0.70 12.19
C SER A 85 -5.39 -2.16 12.54
N HIS A 86 -4.50 -3.12 12.23
CA HIS A 86 -4.67 -4.56 12.44
C HIS A 86 -3.46 -5.14 13.18
N MET A 87 -3.28 -4.76 14.45
CA MET A 87 -2.06 -5.03 15.21
C MET A 87 -1.75 -6.52 15.37
N ALA A 88 -2.74 -7.37 15.60
CA ALA A 88 -2.52 -8.81 15.72
C ALA A 88 -1.97 -9.42 14.41
N ASP A 89 -2.52 -9.01 13.26
CA ASP A 89 -2.04 -9.41 11.93
C ASP A 89 -0.61 -8.88 11.67
N LEU A 90 -0.35 -7.63 12.05
CA LEU A 90 0.98 -7.02 11.91
C LEU A 90 2.03 -7.77 12.74
N VAL A 91 1.77 -8.05 14.01
CA VAL A 91 2.70 -8.78 14.91
C VAL A 91 3.00 -10.16 14.35
N MET A 92 1.97 -10.94 13.99
CA MET A 92 2.13 -12.27 13.40
C MET A 92 2.99 -12.22 12.13
N LYS A 93 2.80 -11.22 11.26
CA LYS A 93 3.57 -11.07 10.02
C LYS A 93 5.02 -10.64 10.26
N VAL A 94 5.28 -9.85 11.30
CA VAL A 94 6.65 -9.52 11.73
C VAL A 94 7.37 -10.78 12.21
N GLU A 95 6.73 -11.60 13.04
CA GLU A 95 7.30 -12.87 13.53
C GLU A 95 7.62 -13.83 12.38
N LYS A 96 6.66 -14.03 11.45
CA LYS A 96 6.88 -14.84 10.24
C LYS A 96 7.99 -14.27 9.36
N GLY A 97 8.03 -12.96 9.15
CA GLY A 97 9.06 -12.29 8.36
C GLY A 97 10.45 -12.45 8.96
N LEU A 98 10.58 -12.35 10.28
CA LEU A 98 11.84 -12.60 10.99
C LEU A 98 12.30 -14.06 10.85
N GLU A 99 11.39 -15.02 10.95
CA GLU A 99 11.74 -16.43 10.74
C GLU A 99 12.14 -16.73 9.30
N ALA A 100 11.37 -16.22 8.33
CA ALA A 100 11.67 -16.36 6.91
C ALA A 100 13.02 -15.73 6.51
N SER A 101 13.37 -14.60 7.14
CA SER A 101 14.62 -13.88 6.84
C SER A 101 15.89 -14.66 7.19
N LYS A 102 15.80 -15.69 8.02
CA LYS A 102 16.91 -16.61 8.30
C LYS A 102 17.24 -17.50 7.09
N LYS A 103 16.27 -17.72 6.21
CA LYS A 103 16.40 -18.55 5.02
C LYS A 103 16.67 -17.74 3.74
N GLY A 104 16.12 -16.55 3.63
CA GLY A 104 16.25 -15.71 2.44
C GLY A 104 15.61 -14.33 2.63
N PHE A 105 15.28 -13.67 1.51
CA PHE A 105 14.71 -12.33 1.56
C PHE A 105 13.24 -12.36 1.97
N ALA A 106 12.91 -11.59 3.00
CA ALA A 106 11.55 -11.37 3.45
C ALA A 106 11.18 -9.88 3.30
N TYR A 107 9.96 -9.60 2.82
CA TYR A 107 9.46 -8.24 2.63
C TYR A 107 8.13 -8.03 3.37
N LEU A 108 8.07 -6.97 4.17
CA LEU A 108 6.86 -6.55 4.85
C LEU A 108 6.51 -5.10 4.48
N HIS A 109 5.36 -4.89 3.87
CA HIS A 109 4.84 -3.57 3.49
C HIS A 109 3.80 -3.10 4.49
N VAL A 110 4.14 -2.13 5.32
CA VAL A 110 3.29 -1.63 6.41
C VAL A 110 2.64 -0.32 6.00
N PHE A 111 1.32 -0.34 5.87
CA PHE A 111 0.53 0.85 5.58
C PHE A 111 0.31 1.70 6.83
N SER A 112 0.75 2.95 6.75
CA SER A 112 0.66 3.91 7.86
C SER A 112 0.34 5.31 7.32
N PRO A 113 -0.95 5.65 7.14
CA PRO A 113 -1.34 6.94 6.60
C PRO A 113 -0.89 8.09 7.50
N CYS A 114 -0.37 9.17 6.89
CA CYS A 114 0.15 10.34 7.60
C CYS A 114 -0.94 11.40 7.78
N PRO A 115 -1.37 11.74 9.01
CA PRO A 115 -2.41 12.75 9.23
C PRO A 115 -2.10 14.10 8.59
N THR A 116 -0.89 14.59 8.78
CA THR A 116 -0.45 15.90 8.25
C THR A 116 -0.43 15.91 6.71
N GLY A 117 0.23 14.92 6.10
CA GLY A 117 0.34 14.87 4.64
C GLY A 117 -1.00 14.61 3.94
N TRP A 118 -1.85 13.79 4.54
CA TRP A 118 -3.15 13.45 3.97
C TRP A 118 -4.26 14.45 4.37
N ALA A 119 -3.96 15.36 5.30
CA ALA A 119 -4.86 16.41 5.81
C ALA A 119 -6.17 15.84 6.38
N TYR A 120 -6.06 15.03 7.44
CA TYR A 120 -7.16 14.55 8.27
C TYR A 120 -6.77 14.67 9.77
N PRO A 121 -7.73 14.69 10.71
CA PRO A 121 -7.45 14.78 12.15
C PRO A 121 -6.62 13.59 12.65
N ALA A 122 -5.60 13.85 13.49
CA ALA A 122 -4.64 12.81 13.92
C ALA A 122 -5.29 11.65 14.69
N ASP A 123 -6.35 11.93 15.47
CA ASP A 123 -7.15 10.93 16.18
C ASP A 123 -7.88 9.94 15.25
N LYS A 124 -8.00 10.28 13.96
CA LYS A 124 -8.62 9.43 12.93
C LYS A 124 -7.63 8.48 12.23
N ALA A 125 -6.35 8.50 12.58
CA ALA A 125 -5.32 7.74 11.85
C ALA A 125 -5.63 6.23 11.76
N ILE A 126 -6.04 5.62 12.87
CA ILE A 126 -6.40 4.19 12.90
C ILE A 126 -7.70 3.91 12.12
N GLU A 127 -8.67 4.83 12.17
CA GLU A 127 -9.90 4.71 11.40
C GLU A 127 -9.64 4.79 9.89
N VAL A 128 -8.83 5.77 9.44
CA VAL A 128 -8.43 5.92 8.04
C VAL A 128 -7.69 4.67 7.55
N ALA A 129 -6.74 4.16 8.33
CA ALA A 129 -6.02 2.92 7.99
C ALA A 129 -6.96 1.72 7.91
N ARG A 130 -7.94 1.60 8.82
CA ARG A 130 -8.93 0.53 8.82
C ARG A 130 -9.87 0.61 7.63
N ASN A 131 -10.31 1.82 7.27
CA ASN A 131 -11.17 2.03 6.11
C ASN A 131 -10.45 1.71 4.78
N ALA A 132 -9.15 1.98 4.68
CA ALA A 132 -8.36 1.55 3.52
C ALA A 132 -8.36 0.02 3.35
N VAL A 133 -8.28 -0.74 4.46
CA VAL A 133 -8.38 -2.21 4.43
C VAL A 133 -9.80 -2.64 4.07
N LYS A 134 -10.83 -2.04 4.69
CA LYS A 134 -12.25 -2.35 4.39
C LYS A 134 -12.65 -2.06 2.94
N ALA A 135 -12.05 -1.04 2.32
CA ALA A 135 -12.29 -0.68 0.92
C ALA A 135 -11.44 -1.50 -0.07
N ASN A 136 -10.64 -2.45 0.37
CA ASN A 136 -9.63 -3.16 -0.42
C ASN A 136 -8.63 -2.23 -1.13
N VAL A 137 -8.56 -0.97 -0.73
CA VAL A 137 -7.51 -0.02 -1.19
C VAL A 137 -6.15 -0.49 -0.72
N PHE A 138 -6.10 -1.09 0.46
CA PHE A 138 -4.90 -1.74 0.99
C PHE A 138 -5.27 -3.13 1.57
N PRO A 139 -5.40 -4.17 0.74
CA PRO A 139 -5.74 -5.51 1.19
C PRO A 139 -4.62 -6.13 2.02
N LEU A 140 -4.98 -6.85 3.07
CA LEU A 140 -4.04 -7.59 3.91
C LEU A 140 -3.90 -9.03 3.43
N TRP A 141 -2.71 -9.36 2.97
CA TRP A 141 -2.36 -10.66 2.41
C TRP A 141 -0.91 -11.02 2.74
N GLU A 142 -0.58 -12.29 2.59
CA GLU A 142 0.78 -12.80 2.70
C GLU A 142 1.06 -13.81 1.59
N MET A 143 2.32 -13.97 1.24
CA MET A 143 2.85 -15.02 0.39
C MET A 143 4.01 -15.68 1.13
N GLU A 144 3.97 -16.99 1.26
CA GLU A 144 5.01 -17.81 1.84
C GLU A 144 5.36 -18.94 0.85
N ASP A 145 6.62 -19.00 0.45
CA ASP A 145 7.12 -19.96 -0.54
C ASP A 145 6.23 -20.09 -1.79
N GLY A 146 5.81 -18.97 -2.35
CA GLY A 146 4.97 -18.90 -3.55
C GLY A 146 3.46 -19.11 -3.32
N THR A 147 3.04 -19.45 -2.11
CA THR A 147 1.62 -19.64 -1.77
C THR A 147 1.01 -18.37 -1.22
N TYR A 148 -0.01 -17.83 -1.90
CA TYR A 148 -0.70 -16.59 -1.49
C TYR A 148 -1.90 -16.87 -0.60
N LYS A 149 -2.13 -15.98 0.36
CA LYS A 149 -3.28 -16.01 1.26
C LYS A 149 -3.78 -14.59 1.55
N ILE A 150 -5.09 -14.37 1.42
CA ILE A 150 -5.75 -13.14 1.87
C ILE A 150 -6.10 -13.31 3.35
N ASN A 151 -5.47 -12.52 4.23
CA ASN A 151 -5.66 -12.64 5.68
C ASN A 151 -6.97 -12.01 6.16
N VAL A 152 -7.37 -10.88 5.51
CA VAL A 152 -8.61 -10.19 5.81
C VAL A 152 -9.45 -10.10 4.54
N ALA A 153 -10.42 -11.00 4.43
CA ALA A 153 -11.36 -11.03 3.31
C ALA A 153 -12.60 -10.19 3.67
N ASN A 154 -12.82 -9.10 2.94
CA ASN A 154 -14.01 -8.27 3.10
C ASN A 154 -15.13 -8.81 2.23
N LYS A 155 -16.15 -9.44 2.83
CA LYS A 155 -17.33 -9.96 2.10
C LYS A 155 -18.20 -8.84 1.53
N MET A 156 -18.22 -7.69 2.20
CA MET A 156 -18.93 -6.47 1.78
C MET A 156 -17.98 -5.28 1.95
N PRO A 157 -17.11 -5.01 0.97
CA PRO A 157 -16.18 -3.88 1.06
C PRO A 157 -16.95 -2.55 1.00
N ILE A 158 -16.47 -1.56 1.75
CA ILE A 158 -16.93 -0.18 1.56
C ILE A 158 -16.39 0.37 0.24
N SER A 159 -17.10 1.34 -0.35
CA SER A 159 -16.66 1.96 -1.61
C SER A 159 -15.41 2.82 -1.42
N VAL A 160 -14.68 3.05 -2.51
CA VAL A 160 -13.59 4.04 -2.53
C VAL A 160 -14.14 5.44 -2.23
N GLU A 161 -15.36 5.77 -2.67
CA GLU A 161 -16.02 7.04 -2.35
C GLU A 161 -16.17 7.25 -0.84
N GLU A 162 -16.56 6.22 -0.11
CA GLU A 162 -16.64 6.25 1.35
C GLU A 162 -15.27 6.36 2.00
N PHE A 163 -14.27 5.65 1.50
CA PHE A 163 -12.90 5.69 2.00
C PHE A 163 -12.27 7.08 1.88
N VAL A 164 -12.41 7.76 0.73
CA VAL A 164 -11.78 9.07 0.48
C VAL A 164 -12.45 10.22 1.22
N LYS A 165 -13.66 10.01 1.73
CA LYS A 165 -14.45 11.02 2.41
C LYS A 165 -13.73 11.52 3.69
N GLY A 166 -13.58 12.82 3.79
CA GLY A 166 -12.94 13.46 4.95
C GLY A 166 -11.40 13.45 4.90
N ILE A 167 -10.79 12.93 3.84
CA ILE A 167 -9.34 12.94 3.64
C ILE A 167 -8.97 14.07 2.69
N GLY A 168 -8.27 15.09 3.20
CA GLY A 168 -8.02 16.34 2.47
C GLY A 168 -7.20 16.19 1.18
N LYS A 169 -6.32 15.18 1.07
CA LYS A 169 -5.57 14.92 -0.17
C LYS A 169 -6.47 14.54 -1.34
N PHE A 170 -7.72 14.12 -1.07
CA PHE A 170 -8.71 13.68 -2.05
C PHE A 170 -9.88 14.65 -2.27
N LYS A 171 -9.86 15.82 -1.62
CA LYS A 171 -11.01 16.75 -1.62
C LYS A 171 -11.48 17.23 -2.99
N ASN A 172 -10.66 17.08 -4.03
CA ASN A 172 -10.94 17.59 -5.38
C ASN A 172 -11.14 16.45 -6.40
N LEU A 173 -11.33 15.20 -5.94
CA LEU A 173 -11.67 14.10 -6.85
C LEU A 173 -13.04 14.34 -7.50
N SER A 174 -13.09 14.18 -8.80
CA SER A 174 -14.34 14.06 -9.55
C SER A 174 -14.95 12.66 -9.34
N ARG A 175 -16.21 12.49 -9.70
CA ARG A 175 -16.85 11.15 -9.73
C ARG A 175 -16.12 10.18 -10.66
N GLU A 176 -15.59 10.69 -11.78
CA GLU A 176 -14.81 9.91 -12.73
C GLU A 176 -13.47 9.44 -12.11
N ASP A 177 -12.78 10.33 -11.38
CA ASP A 177 -11.55 9.97 -10.66
C ASP A 177 -11.82 8.87 -9.63
N VAL A 178 -12.88 9.01 -8.82
CA VAL A 178 -13.29 7.99 -7.83
C VAL A 178 -13.61 6.66 -8.52
N GLY A 179 -14.37 6.68 -9.63
CA GLY A 179 -14.65 5.50 -10.43
C GLY A 179 -13.40 4.83 -10.99
N SER A 180 -12.43 5.63 -11.46
CA SER A 180 -11.14 5.12 -11.94
C SER A 180 -10.30 4.47 -10.83
N ILE A 181 -10.32 5.03 -9.61
CA ILE A 181 -9.65 4.44 -8.45
C ILE A 181 -10.36 3.14 -8.03
N GLN A 182 -11.70 3.14 -7.96
CA GLN A 182 -12.48 1.95 -7.64
C GLN A 182 -12.16 0.80 -8.59
N LYS A 183 -12.18 1.05 -9.90
CA LYS A 183 -11.84 0.05 -10.91
C LYS A 183 -10.45 -0.53 -10.70
N ALA A 184 -9.44 0.30 -10.44
CA ALA A 184 -8.07 -0.16 -10.20
C ALA A 184 -7.95 -0.98 -8.90
N VAL A 185 -8.72 -0.64 -7.87
CA VAL A 185 -8.81 -1.40 -6.61
C VAL A 185 -9.41 -2.76 -6.86
N ASP A 186 -10.54 -2.83 -7.58
CA ASP A 186 -11.25 -4.07 -7.89
C ASP A 186 -10.38 -5.01 -8.74
N GLU A 187 -9.77 -4.50 -9.81
CA GLU A 187 -8.87 -5.28 -10.68
C GLU A 187 -7.69 -5.87 -9.90
N ARG A 188 -7.09 -5.09 -8.99
CA ARG A 188 -5.99 -5.55 -8.13
C ARG A 188 -6.45 -6.59 -7.13
N TYR A 189 -7.61 -6.43 -6.53
CA TYR A 189 -8.15 -7.39 -5.57
C TYR A 189 -8.54 -8.71 -6.25
N GLU A 190 -9.11 -8.66 -7.44
CA GLU A 190 -9.39 -9.84 -8.27
C GLU A 190 -8.11 -10.58 -8.67
N LEU A 191 -7.03 -9.85 -8.97
CA LEU A 191 -5.73 -10.47 -9.20
C LEU A 191 -5.23 -11.22 -7.94
N LEU A 192 -5.35 -10.59 -6.76
CA LEU A 192 -4.96 -11.24 -5.50
C LEU A 192 -5.80 -12.49 -5.21
N LYS A 193 -7.10 -12.46 -5.48
CA LYS A 193 -7.96 -13.64 -5.32
C LYS A 193 -7.51 -14.79 -6.23
N ARG A 194 -7.21 -14.50 -7.49
CA ARG A 194 -6.68 -15.50 -8.41
C ARG A 194 -5.35 -16.09 -7.95
N LEU A 195 -4.44 -15.26 -7.44
CA LEU A 195 -3.16 -15.73 -6.88
C LEU A 195 -3.37 -16.58 -5.61
N ALA A 196 -4.37 -16.26 -4.81
CA ALA A 196 -4.71 -17.01 -3.59
C ALA A 196 -5.61 -18.24 -3.85
N GLY A 197 -6.06 -18.48 -5.08
CA GLY A 197 -6.92 -19.61 -5.43
C GLY A 197 -8.34 -19.51 -4.89
N VAL A 198 -8.89 -18.28 -4.71
CA VAL A 198 -10.23 -18.03 -4.15
C VAL A 198 -11.04 -17.05 -5.01
#